data_c1dc1a419609f14a4a6a9be8044e0394
#
_entry.id   c1dc1a419609f14a4a6a9be8044e0394
#
_cell.length_a   1.000
_cell.length_b   1.000
_cell.length_c   1.000
_cell.angle_alpha   90.00
_cell.angle_beta   90.00
_cell.angle_gamma   90.00
#
_symmetry.space_group_name_H-M   'P 1'
#
loop_
_entity.id
_entity.type
_entity.pdbx_description
1 polymer ?
#
loop_
_entity_poly.entity_id
_entity_poly.type
_entity_poly.pdbx_seq_one_letter_code
_entity_poly.pdbx_strand_id
1 'polypeptide(L)'
;MSDMAASAPAAAVIYKKVRLSVIFMPTSVVYPRMREHAEGFMPLPNTCPAKKQPVILPAPEFHKRIVIQAELLYNPVMKCSLLSRPMTCAHDWISRVVFPGDAVVDATAGNGHDTVFLARLAGSSGQVHAFDVQEEAIRATRERLEKEGLLTPSVRLHLASHDRLAELVRSPVKAIVFNLGYLPGGDKKTVTRTECTLAALEQAAALIAPNGLLSVMCYPGHEGGKEEAEAVEAFLSRLPHHSWRAGKYQLLNTGTPAPFQICAFRLD
;
A
#
# COMPACT_ATOMS: atom_id res chain seq x y z
N MET A 1 -14.14 -60.52 -18.42
CA MET A 1 -13.55 -60.08 -19.70
C MET A 1 -13.54 -58.59 -19.60
N SER A 2 -12.47 -58.17 -19.18
CA SER A 2 -11.33 -57.37 -19.65
C SER A 2 -11.69 -55.87 -19.73
N ASP A 3 -11.30 -55.13 -18.75
CA ASP A 3 -10.15 -54.19 -18.70
C ASP A 3 -9.97 -53.31 -19.91
N MET A 4 -10.07 -52.05 -19.72
CA MET A 4 -9.03 -51.10 -20.19
C MET A 4 -9.19 -49.73 -19.50
N ALA A 5 -8.34 -49.50 -18.51
CA ALA A 5 -8.04 -48.17 -18.00
C ALA A 5 -7.20 -47.44 -19.04
N ALA A 6 -7.60 -46.24 -19.44
CA ALA A 6 -6.79 -45.34 -20.23
C ALA A 6 -6.31 -44.17 -19.33
N SER A 7 -5.02 -44.23 -19.02
CA SER A 7 -4.29 -43.15 -18.33
C SER A 7 -4.11 -41.94 -19.24
N ALA A 8 -4.49 -40.78 -18.75
CA ALA A 8 -4.16 -39.51 -19.40
C ALA A 8 -2.68 -39.15 -19.15
N PRO A 9 -1.94 -38.61 -20.15
CA PRO A 9 -0.55 -38.23 -19.97
C PRO A 9 -0.41 -36.89 -19.21
N ALA A 10 0.53 -36.87 -18.30
CA ALA A 10 0.97 -35.70 -17.56
C ALA A 10 1.47 -34.60 -18.53
N ALA A 11 0.84 -33.45 -18.48
CA ALA A 11 1.29 -32.28 -19.20
C ALA A 11 2.62 -31.79 -18.60
N ALA A 12 3.70 -32.00 -19.36
CA ALA A 12 5.02 -31.44 -19.06
C ALA A 12 4.96 -29.92 -19.23
N VAL A 13 5.14 -29.22 -18.13
CA VAL A 13 5.31 -27.76 -18.11
C VAL A 13 6.70 -27.44 -18.65
N ILE A 14 6.77 -27.01 -19.90
CA ILE A 14 8.02 -26.54 -20.51
C ILE A 14 8.30 -25.12 -20.02
N TYR A 15 9.19 -24.97 -19.05
CA TYR A 15 9.78 -23.67 -18.69
C TYR A 15 10.68 -23.19 -19.84
N LYS A 16 10.17 -22.34 -20.70
CA LYS A 16 11.03 -21.55 -21.61
C LYS A 16 11.78 -20.52 -20.78
N LYS A 17 13.06 -20.76 -20.58
CA LYS A 17 14.03 -19.84 -20.02
C LYS A 17 14.17 -18.64 -20.96
N VAL A 18 13.46 -17.55 -20.69
CA VAL A 18 13.65 -16.30 -21.43
C VAL A 18 14.94 -15.67 -20.91
N ARG A 19 15.96 -15.71 -21.74
CA ARG A 19 17.22 -15.00 -21.51
C ARG A 19 16.96 -13.52 -21.76
N LEU A 20 16.81 -12.72 -20.70
CA LEU A 20 16.83 -11.26 -20.82
C LEU A 20 18.28 -10.84 -21.13
N SER A 21 18.52 -10.48 -22.37
CA SER A 21 19.74 -9.75 -22.74
C SER A 21 19.58 -8.32 -22.24
N VAL A 22 20.28 -7.97 -21.17
CA VAL A 22 20.40 -6.58 -20.74
C VAL A 22 21.24 -5.85 -21.80
N ILE A 23 20.59 -5.10 -22.66
CA ILE A 23 21.27 -4.19 -23.57
C ILE A 23 21.74 -3.01 -22.73
N PHE A 24 23.02 -2.95 -22.45
CA PHE A 24 23.67 -1.77 -21.90
C PHE A 24 23.59 -0.65 -22.94
N MET A 25 22.70 0.30 -22.76
CA MET A 25 22.79 1.57 -23.48
C MET A 25 23.77 2.48 -22.73
N PRO A 26 24.74 3.07 -23.41
CA PRO A 26 25.66 4.01 -22.78
C PRO A 26 24.88 5.29 -22.42
N THR A 27 24.96 5.66 -21.16
CA THR A 27 24.45 6.93 -20.66
C THR A 27 25.30 8.09 -21.14
N SER A 28 24.95 8.64 -22.28
CA SER A 28 25.33 9.99 -22.66
C SER A 28 24.09 10.72 -23.17
N VAL A 29 23.26 11.17 -22.22
CA VAL A 29 22.23 12.17 -22.51
C VAL A 29 22.93 13.54 -22.48
N VAL A 30 23.21 14.08 -23.65
CA VAL A 30 23.68 15.44 -23.81
C VAL A 30 22.46 16.36 -23.71
N TYR A 31 22.37 17.11 -22.63
CA TYR A 31 21.42 18.22 -22.55
C TYR A 31 21.87 19.36 -23.49
N PRO A 32 20.96 19.92 -24.31
CA PRO A 32 21.33 21.10 -25.11
C PRO A 32 21.48 22.32 -24.16
N ARG A 33 22.67 22.94 -24.26
CA ARG A 33 22.97 24.22 -23.62
C ARG A 33 22.01 25.29 -24.14
N MET A 34 21.22 25.88 -23.27
CA MET A 34 20.64 27.20 -23.53
C MET A 34 21.76 28.24 -23.60
N ARG A 35 21.79 28.98 -24.71
CA ARG A 35 22.66 30.15 -24.85
C ARG A 35 22.01 31.31 -24.08
N GLU A 36 22.64 31.79 -23.05
CA GLU A 36 22.46 33.14 -22.58
C GLU A 36 23.60 34.03 -23.07
N HIS A 37 23.23 35.10 -23.70
CA HIS A 37 24.12 36.18 -24.10
C HIS A 37 24.49 36.99 -22.85
N ALA A 38 25.79 37.12 -22.58
CA ALA A 38 26.32 38.24 -21.79
C ALA A 38 27.77 38.48 -22.26
N GLU A 39 27.98 39.66 -22.83
CA GLU A 39 29.26 40.22 -23.18
C GLU A 39 30.07 40.59 -21.93
N GLY A 40 31.40 40.53 -21.98
CA GLY A 40 32.25 41.20 -21.05
C GLY A 40 33.52 40.43 -20.60
N PHE A 41 34.55 40.56 -21.37
CA PHE A 41 36.02 40.61 -21.10
C PHE A 41 36.58 40.33 -19.69
N MET A 42 37.50 39.38 -19.56
CA MET A 42 38.93 39.48 -19.28
C MET A 42 39.58 38.11 -19.02
N PRO A 43 40.85 37.86 -19.42
CA PRO A 43 41.50 36.56 -19.28
C PRO A 43 42.15 36.37 -17.92
N LEU A 44 42.02 35.15 -17.37
CA LEU A 44 42.77 34.71 -16.20
C LEU A 44 43.81 33.64 -16.54
N PRO A 45 44.90 33.54 -15.76
CA PRO A 45 46.11 32.85 -16.09
C PRO A 45 46.04 31.32 -15.89
N ASN A 46 46.82 30.62 -16.69
CA ASN A 46 47.11 29.20 -16.63
C ASN A 46 47.71 28.76 -15.29
N THR A 47 46.94 28.05 -14.46
CA THR A 47 47.49 27.08 -13.52
C THR A 47 46.57 25.90 -13.44
N CYS A 48 47.05 24.74 -13.93
CA CYS A 48 46.39 23.45 -13.85
C CYS A 48 46.60 22.88 -12.44
N PRO A 49 45.55 22.61 -11.64
CA PRO A 49 45.70 21.76 -10.47
C PRO A 49 45.26 20.32 -10.77
N ALA A 50 46.00 19.40 -10.22
CA ALA A 50 45.98 17.96 -10.32
C ALA A 50 44.58 17.33 -10.43
N LYS A 51 44.49 16.33 -11.33
CA LYS A 51 43.35 15.41 -11.45
C LYS A 51 43.03 14.77 -10.11
N LYS A 52 41.95 15.22 -9.46
CA LYS A 52 41.32 14.47 -8.38
C LYS A 52 40.67 13.24 -9.01
N GLN A 53 41.08 12.07 -8.56
CA GLN A 53 40.40 10.82 -8.89
C GLN A 53 38.95 10.91 -8.42
N PRO A 54 37.98 10.41 -9.23
CA PRO A 54 36.58 10.37 -8.79
C PRO A 54 36.48 9.43 -7.58
N VAL A 55 35.97 9.96 -6.47
CA VAL A 55 35.54 9.13 -5.33
C VAL A 55 34.33 8.34 -5.81
N ILE A 56 34.51 7.04 -6.06
CA ILE A 56 33.39 6.13 -6.33
C ILE A 56 32.71 5.90 -5.00
N LEU A 57 31.65 6.65 -4.74
CA LEU A 57 30.72 6.33 -3.66
C LEU A 57 30.03 5.00 -3.99
N PRO A 58 29.87 4.08 -3.04
CA PRO A 58 29.14 2.86 -3.27
C PRO A 58 27.74 3.21 -3.73
N ALA A 59 27.27 2.54 -4.80
CA ALA A 59 25.96 2.78 -5.39
C ALA A 59 24.87 2.68 -4.31
N PRO A 60 24.05 3.72 -4.12
CA PRO A 60 23.10 3.73 -3.05
C PRO A 60 22.01 2.67 -3.30
N GLU A 61 21.35 2.26 -2.22
CA GLU A 61 20.25 1.29 -2.17
C GLU A 61 19.08 1.51 -3.16
N PHE A 62 19.18 2.56 -3.95
CA PHE A 62 18.22 2.93 -4.98
C PHE A 62 18.00 1.81 -6.01
N HIS A 63 19.04 1.05 -6.37
CA HIS A 63 18.91 -0.07 -7.31
C HIS A 63 18.15 -1.25 -6.72
N LYS A 64 18.27 -1.49 -5.42
CA LYS A 64 17.49 -2.54 -4.74
C LYS A 64 16.01 -2.21 -4.71
N ARG A 65 15.66 -0.93 -4.54
CA ARG A 65 14.26 -0.47 -4.58
C ARG A 65 13.60 -0.71 -5.95
N ILE A 66 14.30 -0.43 -7.03
CA ILE A 66 13.77 -0.63 -8.40
C ILE A 66 13.57 -2.11 -8.72
N VAL A 67 14.48 -2.99 -8.30
CA VAL A 67 14.39 -4.44 -8.58
C VAL A 67 13.24 -5.08 -7.80
N ILE A 68 13.09 -4.76 -6.50
CA ILE A 68 11.99 -5.29 -5.68
C ILE A 68 10.63 -4.78 -6.21
N GLN A 69 10.55 -3.53 -6.65
CA GLN A 69 9.33 -2.99 -7.24
C GLN A 69 9.01 -3.60 -8.59
N ALA A 70 10.02 -3.93 -9.40
CA ALA A 70 9.85 -4.64 -10.67
C ALA A 70 9.34 -6.08 -10.45
N GLU A 71 9.80 -6.77 -9.42
CA GLU A 71 9.32 -8.12 -9.07
C GLU A 71 7.89 -8.10 -8.50
N LEU A 72 7.52 -7.07 -7.73
CA LEU A 72 6.14 -6.87 -7.25
C LEU A 72 5.19 -6.47 -8.39
N LEU A 73 5.68 -5.72 -9.39
CA LEU A 73 4.90 -5.35 -10.59
C LEU A 73 4.80 -6.50 -11.60
N TYR A 74 5.73 -7.46 -11.56
CA TYR A 74 5.75 -8.62 -12.46
C TYR A 74 5.32 -9.89 -11.74
N ASN A 75 4.19 -9.84 -11.02
CA ASN A 75 3.54 -11.06 -10.55
C ASN A 75 2.50 -11.49 -11.61
N PRO A 76 2.80 -12.51 -12.45
CA PRO A 76 1.92 -12.95 -13.53
C PRO A 76 0.61 -13.60 -13.02
N VAL A 77 0.42 -13.69 -11.71
CA VAL A 77 -0.78 -14.27 -11.08
C VAL A 77 -1.88 -13.22 -10.86
N MET A 78 -1.58 -11.93 -10.92
CA MET A 78 -2.63 -10.93 -10.96
C MET A 78 -3.23 -10.90 -12.39
N LYS A 79 -4.13 -11.85 -12.67
CA LYS A 79 -5.20 -11.63 -13.65
C LYS A 79 -6.09 -10.52 -13.08
N CYS A 80 -5.58 -9.30 -13.07
CA CYS A 80 -6.41 -8.15 -12.78
C CYS A 80 -7.47 -8.10 -13.87
N SER A 81 -8.70 -8.46 -13.55
CA SER A 81 -9.79 -8.08 -14.42
C SER A 81 -9.76 -6.57 -14.52
N LEU A 82 -10.05 -6.01 -15.68
CA LEU A 82 -10.03 -4.56 -15.92
C LEU A 82 -10.87 -3.81 -14.86
N LEU A 83 -11.91 -4.46 -14.33
CA LEU A 83 -12.72 -4.00 -13.20
C LEU A 83 -12.62 -5.02 -12.07
N SER A 84 -11.62 -4.84 -11.21
CA SER A 84 -11.40 -5.70 -10.04
C SER A 84 -12.36 -5.36 -8.89
N ARG A 85 -12.46 -6.28 -7.92
CA ARG A 85 -13.19 -6.00 -6.68
C ARG A 85 -12.59 -4.78 -5.97
N PRO A 86 -13.38 -3.97 -5.26
CA PRO A 86 -12.90 -2.75 -4.61
C PRO A 86 -11.66 -2.96 -3.73
N MET A 87 -11.62 -4.03 -2.93
CA MET A 87 -10.46 -4.39 -2.11
C MET A 87 -9.18 -4.62 -2.94
N THR A 88 -9.29 -5.30 -4.09
CA THR A 88 -8.14 -5.53 -4.99
C THR A 88 -7.61 -4.22 -5.55
N CYS A 89 -8.50 -3.31 -5.92
CA CYS A 89 -8.11 -1.96 -6.36
C CYS A 89 -7.42 -1.16 -5.24
N ALA A 90 -7.93 -1.27 -4.00
CA ALA A 90 -7.31 -0.63 -2.84
C ALA A 90 -5.88 -1.14 -2.62
N HIS A 91 -5.66 -2.46 -2.67
CA HIS A 91 -4.31 -3.04 -2.57
C HIS A 91 -3.38 -2.57 -3.68
N ASP A 92 -3.87 -2.46 -4.93
CA ASP A 92 -3.08 -1.91 -6.05
C ASP A 92 -2.65 -0.46 -5.79
N TRP A 93 -3.55 0.38 -5.28
CA TRP A 93 -3.25 1.78 -4.98
C TRP A 93 -2.27 1.92 -3.81
N ILE A 94 -2.47 1.13 -2.73
CA ILE A 94 -1.56 1.09 -1.58
C ILE A 94 -0.16 0.66 -2.02
N SER A 95 -0.04 -0.36 -2.89
CA SER A 95 1.25 -0.86 -3.39
C SER A 95 2.05 0.18 -4.20
N ARG A 96 1.38 1.21 -4.71
CA ARG A 96 2.03 2.29 -5.45
C ARG A 96 2.60 3.39 -4.56
N VAL A 97 2.17 3.47 -3.31
CA VAL A 97 2.55 4.53 -2.38
C VAL A 97 3.39 4.04 -1.20
N VAL A 98 3.26 2.77 -0.81
CA VAL A 98 3.99 2.17 0.31
C VAL A 98 5.25 1.48 -0.19
N PHE A 99 6.38 1.79 0.43
CA PHE A 99 7.69 1.23 0.14
C PHE A 99 8.34 0.61 1.38
N PRO A 100 9.31 -0.30 1.22
CA PRO A 100 10.08 -0.83 2.36
C PRO A 100 10.69 0.30 3.21
N GLY A 101 10.45 0.24 4.51
CA GLY A 101 10.86 1.26 5.47
C GLY A 101 9.74 2.23 5.89
N ASP A 102 8.60 2.22 5.20
CA ASP A 102 7.47 3.08 5.55
C ASP A 102 6.73 2.57 6.81
N ALA A 103 6.10 3.49 7.52
CA ALA A 103 5.14 3.18 8.57
C ALA A 103 3.72 3.10 7.97
N VAL A 104 2.96 2.09 8.38
CA VAL A 104 1.60 1.83 7.89
C VAL A 104 0.68 1.39 9.01
N VAL A 105 -0.63 1.58 8.82
CA VAL A 105 -1.64 1.22 9.82
C VAL A 105 -2.76 0.40 9.18
N ASP A 106 -3.12 -0.69 9.85
CA ASP A 106 -4.36 -1.41 9.67
C ASP A 106 -5.27 -1.05 10.86
N ALA A 107 -6.28 -0.23 10.62
CA ALA A 107 -7.15 0.27 11.67
C ALA A 107 -8.28 -0.72 12.07
N THR A 108 -8.38 -1.86 11.36
CA THR A 108 -9.40 -2.90 11.54
C THR A 108 -8.82 -4.26 11.20
N ALA A 109 -7.91 -4.75 12.04
CA ALA A 109 -7.05 -5.91 11.75
C ALA A 109 -7.83 -7.18 11.37
N GLY A 110 -8.94 -7.45 12.07
CA GLY A 110 -9.80 -8.58 11.80
C GLY A 110 -9.03 -9.90 11.76
N ASN A 111 -9.14 -10.61 10.65
CA ASN A 111 -8.42 -11.87 10.41
C ASN A 111 -6.97 -11.66 9.92
N GLY A 112 -6.44 -10.46 9.91
CA GLY A 112 -5.03 -10.14 9.62
C GLY A 112 -4.63 -10.16 8.13
N HIS A 113 -5.57 -10.16 7.20
CA HIS A 113 -5.26 -10.19 5.77
C HIS A 113 -4.56 -8.90 5.30
N ASP A 114 -5.11 -7.76 5.68
CA ASP A 114 -4.55 -6.46 5.32
C ASP A 114 -3.29 -6.16 6.13
N THR A 115 -3.25 -6.58 7.40
CA THR A 115 -2.03 -6.49 8.22
C THR A 115 -0.85 -7.22 7.58
N VAL A 116 -1.05 -8.46 7.10
CA VAL A 116 -0.02 -9.24 6.39
C VAL A 116 0.38 -8.56 5.08
N PHE A 117 -0.58 -8.07 4.31
CA PHE A 117 -0.32 -7.34 3.07
C PHE A 117 0.54 -6.09 3.33
N LEU A 118 0.18 -5.28 4.32
CA LEU A 118 0.94 -4.09 4.71
C LEU A 118 2.34 -4.44 5.23
N ALA A 119 2.46 -5.51 6.04
CA ALA A 119 3.75 -5.96 6.55
C ALA A 119 4.72 -6.40 5.44
N ARG A 120 4.20 -7.04 4.38
CA ARG A 120 5.00 -7.38 3.20
C ARG A 120 5.52 -6.15 2.46
N LEU A 121 4.66 -5.12 2.30
CA LEU A 121 5.05 -3.88 1.63
C LEU A 121 6.05 -3.07 2.44
N ALA A 122 5.78 -2.88 3.74
CA ALA A 122 6.65 -2.12 4.63
C ALA A 122 8.02 -2.81 4.85
N GLY A 123 8.06 -4.14 4.75
CA GLY A 123 9.27 -4.92 4.92
C GLY A 123 9.81 -4.87 6.35
N SER A 124 10.96 -5.49 6.58
CA SER A 124 11.58 -5.61 7.92
C SER A 124 12.07 -4.27 8.52
N SER A 125 12.28 -3.26 7.68
CA SER A 125 12.70 -1.90 8.10
C SER A 125 11.53 -0.94 8.33
N GLY A 126 10.31 -1.31 7.93
CA GLY A 126 9.11 -0.52 8.13
C GLY A 126 8.45 -0.75 9.48
N GLN A 127 7.38 -0.03 9.76
CA GLN A 127 6.56 -0.20 10.95
C GLN A 127 5.12 -0.49 10.57
N VAL A 128 4.50 -1.47 11.25
CA VAL A 128 3.09 -1.82 11.05
C VAL A 128 2.38 -1.71 12.38
N HIS A 129 1.29 -0.96 12.41
CA HIS A 129 0.37 -0.91 13.54
C HIS A 129 -0.95 -1.52 13.11
N ALA A 130 -1.46 -2.49 13.86
CA ALA A 130 -2.75 -3.12 13.59
C ALA A 130 -3.66 -3.00 14.81
N PHE A 131 -4.88 -2.55 14.59
CA PHE A 131 -5.86 -2.26 15.63
C PHE A 131 -7.08 -3.15 15.49
N ASP A 132 -7.55 -3.67 16.61
CA ASP A 132 -8.89 -4.27 16.73
C ASP A 132 -9.36 -4.21 18.17
N VAL A 133 -10.67 -4.13 18.37
CA VAL A 133 -11.29 -4.17 19.70
C VAL A 133 -11.53 -5.59 20.20
N GLN A 134 -11.45 -6.57 19.30
CA GLN A 134 -11.73 -7.98 19.59
C GLN A 134 -10.42 -8.74 19.81
N GLU A 135 -10.32 -9.43 20.94
CA GLU A 135 -9.16 -10.24 21.28
C GLU A 135 -8.93 -11.38 20.26
N GLU A 136 -10.03 -11.97 19.75
CA GLU A 136 -10.00 -13.01 18.72
C GLU A 136 -9.36 -12.51 17.42
N ALA A 137 -9.67 -11.26 17.03
CA ALA A 137 -9.10 -10.63 15.85
C ALA A 137 -7.59 -10.42 16.00
N ILE A 138 -7.16 -9.90 17.15
CA ILE A 138 -5.73 -9.72 17.47
C ILE A 138 -5.00 -11.06 17.48
N ARG A 139 -5.61 -12.11 18.04
CA ARG A 139 -5.04 -13.47 18.05
C ARG A 139 -4.93 -14.02 16.63
N ALA A 140 -6.00 -13.96 15.84
CA ALA A 140 -6.00 -14.45 14.45
C ALA A 140 -4.97 -13.72 13.58
N THR A 141 -4.85 -12.40 13.74
CA THR A 141 -3.85 -11.58 13.06
C THR A 141 -2.43 -11.99 13.46
N ARG A 142 -2.16 -12.24 14.75
CA ARG A 142 -0.87 -12.72 15.25
C ARG A 142 -0.51 -14.07 14.64
N GLU A 143 -1.41 -15.05 14.73
CA GLU A 143 -1.19 -16.41 14.18
C GLU A 143 -0.91 -16.37 12.66
N ARG A 144 -1.61 -15.48 11.92
CA ARG A 144 -1.38 -15.29 10.50
C ARG A 144 -0.01 -14.70 10.21
N LEU A 145 0.41 -13.68 10.94
CA LEU A 145 1.74 -13.07 10.82
C LEU A 145 2.86 -14.05 11.15
N GLU A 146 2.69 -14.88 12.20
CA GLU A 146 3.63 -15.93 12.57
C GLU A 146 3.78 -16.97 11.46
N LYS A 147 2.66 -17.46 10.94
CA LYS A 147 2.64 -18.42 9.83
C LYS A 147 3.36 -17.91 8.58
N GLU A 148 3.28 -16.62 8.31
CA GLU A 148 3.92 -15.98 7.18
C GLU A 148 5.36 -15.51 7.46
N GLY A 149 5.86 -15.70 8.70
CA GLY A 149 7.18 -15.24 9.12
C GLY A 149 7.33 -13.71 9.18
N LEU A 150 6.20 -13.00 9.35
CA LEU A 150 6.13 -11.54 9.34
C LEU A 150 5.94 -10.92 10.72
N LEU A 151 5.76 -11.72 11.77
CA LEU A 151 5.67 -11.20 13.13
C LEU A 151 7.06 -10.82 13.63
N THR A 152 7.37 -9.54 13.53
CA THR A 152 8.65 -8.94 13.95
C THR A 152 8.40 -7.85 14.99
N PRO A 153 9.42 -7.36 15.71
CA PRO A 153 9.26 -6.24 16.64
C PRO A 153 8.74 -4.94 16.02
N SER A 154 8.82 -4.81 14.71
CA SER A 154 8.27 -3.65 13.97
C SER A 154 6.76 -3.77 13.72
N VAL A 155 6.14 -4.92 13.96
CA VAL A 155 4.69 -5.13 13.88
C VAL A 155 4.10 -5.06 15.29
N ARG A 156 3.24 -4.08 15.51
CA ARG A 156 2.57 -3.81 16.78
C ARG A 156 1.08 -4.08 16.66
N LEU A 157 0.60 -5.03 17.44
CA LEU A 157 -0.83 -5.37 17.52
C LEU A 157 -1.43 -4.68 18.74
N HIS A 158 -2.48 -3.90 18.51
CA HIS A 158 -3.16 -3.12 19.54
C HIS A 158 -4.58 -3.65 19.77
N LEU A 159 -4.84 -4.21 20.96
CA LEU A 159 -6.19 -4.49 21.41
C LEU A 159 -6.83 -3.15 21.85
N ALA A 160 -7.26 -2.37 20.90
CA ALA A 160 -7.77 -1.02 21.09
C ALA A 160 -8.65 -0.60 19.92
N SER A 161 -9.58 0.30 20.20
CA SER A 161 -10.36 0.95 19.15
C SER A 161 -9.49 1.87 18.29
N HIS A 162 -9.80 1.95 17.00
CA HIS A 162 -9.10 2.79 16.03
C HIS A 162 -9.26 4.30 16.30
N ASP A 163 -10.21 4.72 17.11
CA ASP A 163 -10.33 6.12 17.57
C ASP A 163 -9.19 6.55 18.53
N ARG A 164 -8.31 5.61 18.91
CA ARG A 164 -7.09 5.86 19.67
C ARG A 164 -5.82 5.88 18.82
N LEU A 165 -5.96 6.03 17.51
CA LEU A 165 -4.85 6.03 16.53
C LEU A 165 -3.73 7.00 16.94
N ALA A 166 -4.06 8.27 17.21
CA ALA A 166 -3.07 9.32 17.54
C ALA A 166 -2.37 9.11 18.90
N GLU A 167 -2.93 8.31 19.80
CA GLU A 167 -2.28 7.96 21.06
C GLU A 167 -1.15 6.95 20.87
N LEU A 168 -1.34 6.01 19.93
CA LEU A 168 -0.52 4.82 19.78
C LEU A 168 0.43 4.88 18.58
N VAL A 169 0.09 5.72 17.57
CA VAL A 169 0.91 5.96 16.38
C VAL A 169 1.44 7.39 16.42
N ARG A 170 2.75 7.56 16.62
CA ARG A 170 3.38 8.85 16.90
C ARG A 170 4.18 9.45 15.74
N SER A 171 4.28 8.75 14.64
CA SER A 171 4.99 9.21 13.44
C SER A 171 4.04 9.32 12.26
N PRO A 172 4.31 10.19 11.30
CA PRO A 172 3.57 10.19 10.04
C PRO A 172 3.63 8.81 9.37
N VAL A 173 2.51 8.37 8.81
CA VAL A 173 2.37 7.07 8.17
C VAL A 173 2.05 7.19 6.69
N LYS A 174 2.47 6.22 5.91
CA LYS A 174 2.34 6.23 4.46
C LYS A 174 1.00 5.71 3.97
N ALA A 175 0.41 4.77 4.72
CA ALA A 175 -0.94 4.28 4.45
C ALA A 175 -1.68 3.96 5.74
N ILE A 176 -2.98 4.25 5.76
CA ILE A 176 -3.92 3.79 6.79
C ILE A 176 -5.09 3.12 6.09
N VAL A 177 -5.41 1.90 6.52
CA VAL A 177 -6.47 1.07 5.94
C VAL A 177 -7.57 0.85 6.97
N PHE A 178 -8.82 1.02 6.55
CA PHE A 178 -10.03 0.67 7.27
C PHE A 178 -10.86 -0.32 6.47
N ASN A 179 -11.27 -1.40 7.09
CA ASN A 179 -12.32 -2.30 6.63
C ASN A 179 -13.47 -2.23 7.62
N LEU A 180 -14.45 -1.39 7.34
CA LEU A 180 -15.56 -1.13 8.26
C LEU A 180 -16.55 -2.29 8.28
N GLY A 181 -17.24 -2.48 9.40
CA GLY A 181 -18.24 -3.52 9.56
C GLY A 181 -17.94 -4.47 10.72
N TYR A 182 -18.04 -5.76 10.50
CA TYR A 182 -17.86 -6.80 11.52
C TYR A 182 -16.76 -7.81 11.12
N LEU A 183 -16.22 -8.51 12.11
CA LEU A 183 -15.25 -9.58 11.91
C LEU A 183 -15.88 -10.76 11.15
N PRO A 184 -15.41 -11.11 9.94
CA PRO A 184 -15.90 -12.28 9.23
C PRO A 184 -15.69 -13.58 10.04
N GLY A 185 -16.77 -14.29 10.32
CA GLY A 185 -16.76 -15.49 11.18
C GLY A 185 -16.90 -15.21 12.67
N GLY A 186 -16.90 -13.95 13.10
CA GLY A 186 -17.10 -13.52 14.47
C GLY A 186 -18.56 -13.14 14.79
N ASP A 187 -18.75 -12.48 15.94
CA ASP A 187 -20.05 -11.97 16.35
C ASP A 187 -20.45 -10.76 15.48
N LYS A 188 -21.51 -10.93 14.69
CA LYS A 188 -22.05 -9.88 13.82
C LYS A 188 -22.63 -8.68 14.56
N LYS A 189 -22.80 -8.77 15.89
CA LYS A 189 -23.25 -7.64 16.71
C LYS A 189 -22.13 -6.68 17.06
N THR A 190 -20.87 -7.14 16.99
CA THR A 190 -19.69 -6.30 17.18
C THR A 190 -19.29 -5.70 15.84
N VAL A 191 -19.80 -4.51 15.58
CA VAL A 191 -19.56 -3.73 14.35
C VAL A 191 -18.81 -2.44 14.67
N THR A 192 -18.16 -1.85 13.65
CA THR A 192 -17.62 -0.48 13.75
C THR A 192 -18.76 0.50 14.05
N ARG A 193 -18.45 1.57 14.78
CA ARG A 193 -19.43 2.61 15.13
C ARG A 193 -19.06 3.91 14.44
N THR A 194 -20.04 4.56 13.85
CA THR A 194 -19.87 5.79 13.09
C THR A 194 -19.06 6.86 13.83
N GLU A 195 -19.33 7.07 15.13
CA GLU A 195 -18.62 8.09 15.92
C GLU A 195 -17.14 7.75 16.07
N CYS A 196 -16.83 6.47 16.39
CA CYS A 196 -15.44 6.00 16.52
C CYS A 196 -14.72 6.08 15.17
N THR A 197 -15.41 5.69 14.09
CA THR A 197 -14.86 5.74 12.72
C THR A 197 -14.54 7.17 12.31
N LEU A 198 -15.45 8.13 12.54
CA LEU A 198 -15.20 9.54 12.21
C LEU A 198 -14.04 10.13 13.05
N ALA A 199 -13.99 9.85 14.35
CA ALA A 199 -12.89 10.28 15.21
C ALA A 199 -11.54 9.70 14.74
N ALA A 200 -11.55 8.44 14.30
CA ALA A 200 -10.35 7.80 13.74
C ALA A 200 -9.94 8.39 12.38
N LEU A 201 -10.90 8.74 11.53
CA LEU A 201 -10.62 9.38 10.23
C LEU A 201 -10.02 10.77 10.38
N GLU A 202 -10.47 11.56 11.37
CA GLU A 202 -9.85 12.85 11.71
C GLU A 202 -8.38 12.67 12.10
N GLN A 203 -8.09 11.72 12.99
CA GLN A 203 -6.73 11.39 13.41
C GLN A 203 -5.91 10.86 12.23
N ALA A 204 -6.48 9.98 11.41
CA ALA A 204 -5.83 9.42 10.22
C ALA A 204 -5.44 10.52 9.23
N ALA A 205 -6.34 11.46 8.95
CA ALA A 205 -6.04 12.59 8.05
C ALA A 205 -4.87 13.45 8.53
N ALA A 206 -4.72 13.60 9.85
CA ALA A 206 -3.58 14.31 10.44
C ALA A 206 -2.27 13.50 10.37
N LEU A 207 -2.34 12.17 10.52
CA LEU A 207 -1.20 11.26 10.56
C LEU A 207 -0.65 10.88 9.18
N ILE A 208 -1.46 10.89 8.12
CA ILE A 208 -1.00 10.55 6.77
C ILE A 208 0.10 11.50 6.32
N ALA A 209 1.24 10.95 5.93
CA ALA A 209 2.37 11.70 5.36
C ALA A 209 2.01 12.28 3.96
N PRO A 210 2.73 13.30 3.48
CA PRO A 210 2.67 13.70 2.08
C PRO A 210 2.88 12.51 1.14
N ASN A 211 2.13 12.48 0.03
CA ASN A 211 2.10 11.34 -0.91
C ASN A 211 1.69 10.02 -0.24
N GLY A 212 0.92 10.07 0.84
CA GLY A 212 0.33 8.93 1.52
C GLY A 212 -1.13 8.71 1.16
N LEU A 213 -1.67 7.56 1.55
CA LEU A 213 -3.00 7.10 1.18
C LEU A 213 -3.83 6.70 2.40
N LEU A 214 -5.02 7.22 2.50
CA LEU A 214 -6.09 6.75 3.38
C LEU A 214 -7.05 5.90 2.55
N SER A 215 -7.30 4.67 2.97
CA SER A 215 -8.07 3.66 2.25
C SER A 215 -9.19 3.14 3.15
N VAL A 216 -10.45 3.36 2.76
CA VAL A 216 -11.63 3.00 3.57
C VAL A 216 -12.58 2.14 2.75
N MET A 217 -12.75 0.88 3.14
CA MET A 217 -13.75 -0.02 2.60
C MET A 217 -15.03 0.09 3.42
N CYS A 218 -16.13 0.41 2.76
CA CYS A 218 -17.45 0.56 3.36
C CYS A 218 -18.36 -0.61 2.97
N TYR A 219 -19.07 -1.16 3.95
CA TYR A 219 -20.03 -2.24 3.78
C TYR A 219 -21.43 -1.81 4.23
N PRO A 220 -22.23 -1.15 3.38
CA PRO A 220 -23.53 -0.60 3.75
C PRO A 220 -24.63 -1.66 3.99
N GLY A 221 -24.30 -2.96 3.89
CA GLY A 221 -25.26 -4.06 3.92
C GLY A 221 -25.58 -4.65 5.29
N HIS A 222 -25.04 -4.09 6.37
CA HIS A 222 -25.37 -4.49 7.75
C HIS A 222 -26.09 -3.37 8.50
N GLU A 223 -26.63 -3.67 9.68
CA GLU A 223 -27.26 -2.69 10.53
C GLU A 223 -26.29 -1.56 10.92
N GLY A 224 -26.65 -0.30 10.71
CA GLY A 224 -25.79 0.88 10.89
C GLY A 224 -24.75 1.10 9.78
N GLY A 225 -24.54 0.12 8.91
CA GLY A 225 -23.48 0.22 7.87
C GLY A 225 -23.77 1.25 6.79
N LYS A 226 -25.04 1.52 6.50
CA LYS A 226 -25.42 2.57 5.54
C LYS A 226 -25.09 3.96 6.09
N GLU A 227 -25.49 4.23 7.31
CA GLU A 227 -25.26 5.48 8.02
C GLU A 227 -23.75 5.74 8.19
N GLU A 228 -22.98 4.71 8.55
CA GLU A 228 -21.53 4.79 8.65
C GLU A 228 -20.90 5.10 7.29
N ALA A 229 -21.30 4.41 6.23
CA ALA A 229 -20.78 4.60 4.87
C ALA A 229 -21.08 6.02 4.33
N GLU A 230 -22.28 6.55 4.59
CA GLU A 230 -22.67 7.92 4.23
C GLU A 230 -21.85 8.96 5.01
N ALA A 231 -21.62 8.74 6.31
CA ALA A 231 -20.83 9.62 7.15
C ALA A 231 -19.35 9.64 6.71
N VAL A 232 -18.78 8.50 6.39
CA VAL A 232 -17.40 8.36 5.85
C VAL A 232 -17.28 9.11 4.51
N GLU A 233 -18.20 8.90 3.58
CA GLU A 233 -18.20 9.58 2.28
C GLU A 233 -18.31 11.10 2.46
N ALA A 234 -19.19 11.57 3.34
CA ALA A 234 -19.35 12.97 3.66
C ALA A 234 -18.09 13.57 4.31
N PHE A 235 -17.40 12.85 5.18
CA PHE A 235 -16.14 13.30 5.78
C PHE A 235 -15.04 13.44 4.73
N LEU A 236 -14.78 12.39 3.95
CA LEU A 236 -13.69 12.37 2.98
C LEU A 236 -13.92 13.35 1.83
N SER A 237 -15.17 13.61 1.45
CA SER A 237 -15.53 14.61 0.43
C SER A 237 -15.25 16.05 0.86
N ARG A 238 -15.16 16.32 2.16
CA ARG A 238 -14.86 17.66 2.72
C ARG A 238 -13.37 17.91 2.93
N LEU A 239 -12.51 16.92 2.71
CA LEU A 239 -11.07 17.15 2.78
C LEU A 239 -10.64 18.26 1.80
N PRO A 240 -9.71 19.16 2.22
CA PRO A 240 -9.31 20.30 1.40
C PRO A 240 -8.74 19.86 0.05
N HIS A 241 -9.37 20.26 -1.06
CA HIS A 241 -9.00 19.82 -2.41
C HIS A 241 -7.59 20.26 -2.85
N HIS A 242 -7.00 21.28 -2.23
CA HIS A 242 -5.64 21.71 -2.51
C HIS A 242 -4.58 20.76 -1.92
N SER A 243 -4.91 19.99 -0.89
CA SER A 243 -4.02 19.05 -0.22
C SER A 243 -4.46 17.57 -0.29
N TRP A 244 -5.66 17.30 -0.84
CA TRP A 244 -6.19 15.95 -0.94
C TRP A 244 -6.85 15.67 -2.28
N ARG A 245 -6.81 14.41 -2.70
CA ARG A 245 -7.64 13.86 -3.78
C ARG A 245 -8.37 12.63 -3.24
N ALA A 246 -9.68 12.75 -3.09
CA ALA A 246 -10.53 11.64 -2.69
C ALA A 246 -11.32 11.11 -3.88
N GLY A 247 -11.45 9.78 -3.97
CA GLY A 247 -12.21 9.11 -5.01
C GLY A 247 -12.91 7.87 -4.48
N LYS A 248 -14.09 7.58 -5.03
CA LYS A 248 -14.90 6.41 -4.70
C LYS A 248 -14.86 5.40 -5.85
N TYR A 249 -14.66 4.13 -5.52
CA TYR A 249 -14.73 3.03 -6.47
C TYR A 249 -15.78 2.02 -6.02
N GLN A 250 -16.73 1.74 -6.90
CA GLN A 250 -17.84 0.82 -6.68
C GLN A 250 -18.18 0.09 -7.97
N LEU A 251 -18.42 -1.20 -7.90
CA LEU A 251 -18.98 -1.95 -9.03
C LEU A 251 -20.49 -1.74 -9.06
N LEU A 252 -21.03 -1.32 -10.21
CA LEU A 252 -22.45 -0.96 -10.36
C LEU A 252 -23.37 -2.16 -10.51
N ASN A 253 -22.88 -3.26 -11.10
CA ASN A 253 -23.65 -4.45 -11.45
C ASN A 253 -23.51 -5.59 -10.43
N THR A 254 -23.29 -5.26 -9.17
CA THR A 254 -23.28 -6.19 -8.04
C THR A 254 -24.59 -6.13 -7.27
N GLY A 255 -24.81 -7.08 -6.34
CA GLY A 255 -25.97 -7.01 -5.44
C GLY A 255 -26.00 -5.72 -4.63
N THR A 256 -27.18 -5.29 -4.25
CA THR A 256 -27.39 -4.10 -3.41
C THR A 256 -27.73 -4.50 -1.98
N PRO A 257 -27.22 -3.75 -0.98
CA PRO A 257 -26.27 -2.65 -1.09
C PRO A 257 -24.84 -3.13 -1.35
N ALA A 258 -24.22 -2.60 -2.43
CA ALA A 258 -22.88 -3.01 -2.83
C ALA A 258 -21.81 -2.36 -1.95
N PRO A 259 -20.79 -3.11 -1.50
CA PRO A 259 -19.61 -2.53 -0.88
C PRO A 259 -18.86 -1.59 -1.83
N PHE A 260 -18.22 -0.58 -1.27
CA PHE A 260 -17.40 0.35 -2.04
C PHE A 260 -16.16 0.79 -1.28
N GLN A 261 -15.16 1.21 -2.05
CA GLN A 261 -13.90 1.73 -1.55
C GLN A 261 -13.84 3.24 -1.74
N ILE A 262 -13.42 3.97 -0.70
CA ILE A 262 -12.98 5.36 -0.83
C ILE A 262 -11.50 5.41 -0.54
N CYS A 263 -10.75 6.04 -1.44
CA CYS A 263 -9.35 6.36 -1.22
C CYS A 263 -9.16 7.87 -1.23
N ALA A 264 -8.42 8.38 -0.25
CA ALA A 264 -8.00 9.77 -0.18
C ALA A 264 -6.48 9.83 -0.17
N PHE A 265 -5.91 10.43 -1.21
CA PHE A 265 -4.48 10.62 -1.40
C PHE A 265 -4.08 12.01 -0.93
N ARG A 266 -3.10 12.10 -0.02
CA ARG A 266 -2.55 13.37 0.44
C ARG A 266 -1.51 13.86 -0.58
N LEU A 267 -1.73 15.08 -1.09
CA LEU A 267 -0.76 15.79 -1.92
C LEU A 267 0.41 16.30 -1.06
N ASP A 268 1.44 16.81 -1.72
CA ASP A 268 2.59 17.43 -1.06
C ASP A 268 2.20 18.65 -0.23
#